data_bc5cb6d8545dbe13066336f46205864c
#
_entry.id   bc5cb6d8545dbe13066336f46205864c
#
_cell.length_a   1.000
_cell.length_b   1.000
_cell.length_c   1.000
_cell.angle_alpha   90.00
_cell.angle_beta   90.00
_cell.angle_gamma   90.00
#
_symmetry.space_group_name_H-M   'P 1'
#
loop_
_entity.id
_entity.type
_entity.pdbx_description
1 polymer ?
#
loop_
_entity_poly.entity_id
_entity_poly.type
_entity_poly.pdbx_seq_one_letter_code
_entity_poly.pdbx_strand_id
1 'polypeptide(L)'
;LYLGLDLAICLIGLFALVEILAKAEKRLGSLNLDTTKIKDDGKITREEYKRMARPVIMSSIIGVMVGIIPGTGASEASWFSYNTAKNLSRHPEEFGHGSVEGIAAAESANNAVTGATLIPLLTLGIPGDGTVAIMLSALMINGLNPGLSLFTTDGDIMYAIMLGLILVNLFMLLQGKFLTTLFAKVVSIPQEILTPIIVIFCFAGAYSVNENYFDVGVALIF
;
A
#
# COMPACT_ATOMS: atom_id res chain seq x y z
N LEU A 1 14.12 -0.85 27.69
CA LEU A 1 13.22 0.28 28.04
C LEU A 1 13.72 1.65 27.56
N TYR A 2 15.03 1.82 27.32
CA TYR A 2 15.59 3.13 26.88
C TYR A 2 15.39 3.45 25.39
N LEU A 3 15.02 2.47 24.56
CA LEU A 3 14.81 2.63 23.10
C LEU A 3 13.35 2.90 22.70
N GLY A 4 12.43 2.93 23.66
CA GLY A 4 11.01 3.05 23.38
C GLY A 4 10.40 1.74 22.83
N LEU A 5 9.12 1.81 22.44
CA LEU A 5 8.43 0.72 21.76
C LEU A 5 8.66 0.90 20.25
N ASP A 6 9.03 -0.17 19.57
CA ASP A 6 9.20 -0.14 18.12
C ASP A 6 7.83 0.01 17.44
N LEU A 7 7.74 0.99 16.55
CA LEU A 7 6.50 1.32 15.85
C LEU A 7 5.99 0.13 15.02
N ALA A 8 6.89 -0.61 14.36
CA ALA A 8 6.50 -1.75 13.54
C ALA A 8 5.84 -2.84 14.39
N ILE A 9 6.35 -3.09 15.59
CA ILE A 9 5.81 -4.08 16.53
C ILE A 9 4.42 -3.67 17.02
N CYS A 10 4.23 -2.39 17.37
CA CYS A 10 2.94 -1.85 17.76
C CYS A 10 1.92 -1.94 16.61
N LEU A 11 2.35 -1.67 15.37
CA LEU A 11 1.48 -1.79 14.20
C LEU A 11 1.08 -3.23 13.89
N ILE A 12 1.97 -4.20 14.11
CA ILE A 12 1.63 -5.63 13.98
C ILE A 12 0.53 -6.00 14.99
N GLY A 13 0.64 -5.56 16.25
CA GLY A 13 -0.40 -5.78 17.25
C GLY A 13 -1.72 -5.12 16.89
N LEU A 14 -1.70 -3.79 16.70
CA LEU A 14 -2.90 -2.98 16.49
C LEU A 14 -3.68 -3.32 15.21
N PHE A 15 -3.01 -3.71 14.14
CA PHE A 15 -3.66 -3.94 12.85
C PHE A 15 -3.73 -5.42 12.49
N ALA A 16 -2.61 -6.14 12.49
CA ALA A 16 -2.62 -7.50 12.02
C ALA A 16 -3.33 -8.45 12.99
N LEU A 17 -3.02 -8.39 14.29
CA LEU A 17 -3.65 -9.28 15.28
C LEU A 17 -5.11 -8.91 15.54
N VAL A 18 -5.44 -7.62 15.62
CA VAL A 18 -6.83 -7.16 15.79
C VAL A 18 -7.70 -7.59 14.62
N GLU A 19 -7.22 -7.46 13.38
CA GLU A 19 -7.97 -7.90 12.21
C GLU A 19 -8.21 -9.42 12.19
N ILE A 20 -7.20 -10.19 12.61
CA ILE A 20 -7.30 -11.65 12.73
C ILE A 20 -8.35 -12.02 13.78
N LEU A 21 -8.31 -11.39 14.96
CA LEU A 21 -9.28 -11.64 16.03
C LEU A 21 -10.70 -11.23 15.62
N ALA A 22 -10.86 -10.08 14.97
CA ALA A 22 -12.15 -9.63 14.45
C ALA A 22 -12.73 -10.57 13.39
N LYS A 23 -11.88 -11.15 12.54
CA LYS A 23 -12.30 -12.16 11.57
C LYS A 23 -12.67 -13.49 12.24
N ALA A 24 -11.94 -13.90 13.29
CA ALA A 24 -12.26 -15.09 14.07
C ALA A 24 -13.60 -14.93 14.80
N GLU A 25 -13.87 -13.76 15.40
CA GLU A 25 -15.14 -13.44 16.06
C GLU A 25 -16.33 -13.48 15.09
N LYS A 26 -16.21 -12.85 13.92
CA LYS A 26 -17.26 -12.86 12.89
C LYS A 26 -17.60 -14.28 12.40
N ARG A 27 -16.65 -15.21 12.48
CA ARG A 27 -16.87 -16.59 12.07
C ARG A 27 -17.67 -17.40 13.08
N LEU A 28 -17.62 -17.07 14.35
CA LEU A 28 -18.49 -17.63 15.39
C LEU A 28 -19.96 -17.20 15.18
N GLY A 29 -20.20 -16.15 14.40
CA GLY A 29 -21.51 -15.58 14.06
C GLY A 29 -22.03 -15.91 12.65
N SER A 30 -21.56 -16.97 11.99
CA SER A 30 -22.01 -17.49 10.67
C SER A 30 -22.31 -16.44 9.59
N LEU A 31 -21.35 -16.19 8.73
CA LEU A 31 -21.63 -15.73 7.37
C LEU A 31 -20.90 -16.64 6.39
N ASN A 32 -21.67 -17.58 5.83
CA ASN A 32 -21.27 -18.28 4.60
C ASN A 32 -21.20 -17.24 3.48
N LEU A 33 -20.03 -16.63 3.31
CA LEU A 33 -19.72 -15.94 2.07
C LEU A 33 -19.55 -17.02 1.01
N ASP A 34 -20.57 -17.16 0.19
CA ASP A 34 -20.63 -18.11 -0.93
C ASP A 34 -19.64 -17.62 -2.01
N THR A 35 -18.33 -17.90 -1.80
CA THR A 35 -17.26 -17.54 -2.72
C THR A 35 -17.30 -18.33 -4.02
N THR A 36 -18.21 -19.30 -4.13
CA THR A 36 -18.34 -20.19 -5.31
C THR A 36 -18.98 -19.51 -6.51
N LYS A 37 -19.50 -18.29 -6.39
CA LYS A 37 -20.21 -17.59 -7.47
C LYS A 37 -19.40 -16.51 -8.19
N ILE A 38 -18.16 -16.27 -7.81
CA ILE A 38 -17.32 -15.33 -8.55
C ILE A 38 -16.79 -16.07 -9.78
N LYS A 39 -17.58 -16.08 -10.84
CA LYS A 39 -17.09 -16.35 -12.19
C LYS A 39 -16.43 -15.08 -12.69
N ASP A 40 -15.20 -14.85 -12.24
CA ASP A 40 -14.36 -13.84 -12.83
C ASP A 40 -13.68 -14.46 -14.05
N ASP A 41 -13.99 -13.96 -15.24
CA ASP A 41 -13.29 -14.30 -16.47
C ASP A 41 -11.99 -13.47 -16.63
N GLY A 42 -11.67 -12.63 -15.64
CA GLY A 42 -10.47 -11.80 -15.60
C GLY A 42 -10.41 -10.74 -16.70
N LYS A 43 -11.51 -10.45 -17.37
CA LYS A 43 -11.57 -9.51 -18.50
C LYS A 43 -12.34 -8.26 -18.12
N ILE A 44 -11.65 -7.14 -18.14
CA ILE A 44 -12.28 -5.83 -17.99
C ILE A 44 -12.96 -5.47 -19.30
N THR A 45 -14.24 -5.11 -19.23
CA THR A 45 -15.04 -4.69 -20.38
C THR A 45 -14.68 -3.27 -20.83
N ARG A 46 -15.00 -2.92 -22.08
CA ARG A 46 -14.80 -1.55 -22.57
C ARG A 46 -15.60 -0.51 -21.78
N GLU A 47 -16.74 -0.88 -21.26
CA GLU A 47 -17.59 0.00 -20.45
C GLU A 47 -16.95 0.26 -19.08
N GLU A 48 -16.40 -0.77 -18.43
CA GLU A 48 -15.65 -0.64 -17.19
C GLU A 48 -14.41 0.25 -17.38
N TYR A 49 -13.66 0.09 -18.47
CA TYR A 49 -12.55 1.01 -18.80
C TYR A 49 -12.99 2.47 -18.89
N LYS A 50 -14.14 2.75 -19.53
CA LYS A 50 -14.69 4.11 -19.62
C LYS A 50 -15.13 4.63 -18.25
N ARG A 51 -15.72 3.75 -17.42
CA ARG A 51 -16.13 4.09 -16.04
C ARG A 51 -14.93 4.45 -15.17
N MET A 52 -13.82 3.70 -15.29
CA MET A 52 -12.59 3.94 -14.51
C MET A 52 -11.82 5.19 -14.94
N ALA A 53 -11.94 5.65 -16.18
CA ALA A 53 -11.11 6.74 -16.72
C ALA A 53 -11.17 8.03 -15.87
N ARG A 54 -12.37 8.46 -15.49
CA ARG A 54 -12.56 9.66 -14.66
C ARG A 54 -12.01 9.47 -13.23
N PRO A 55 -12.36 8.40 -12.49
CA PRO A 55 -11.73 8.10 -11.22
C PRO A 55 -10.20 8.06 -11.28
N VAL A 56 -9.61 7.39 -12.26
CA VAL A 56 -8.15 7.30 -12.43
C VAL A 56 -7.49 8.67 -12.53
N ILE A 57 -7.98 9.54 -13.44
CA ILE A 57 -7.39 10.88 -13.65
C ILE A 57 -7.51 11.72 -12.37
N MET A 58 -8.71 11.75 -11.79
CA MET A 58 -8.98 12.54 -10.58
C MET A 58 -8.13 12.05 -9.40
N SER A 59 -8.06 10.74 -9.21
CA SER A 59 -7.32 10.14 -8.10
C SER A 59 -5.81 10.27 -8.28
N SER A 60 -5.31 10.25 -9.52
CA SER A 60 -3.90 10.56 -9.78
C SER A 60 -3.55 12.00 -9.37
N ILE A 61 -4.44 12.95 -9.64
CA ILE A 61 -4.24 14.35 -9.21
C ILE A 61 -4.25 14.44 -7.68
N ILE A 62 -5.22 13.78 -7.01
CA ILE A 62 -5.28 13.74 -5.55
C ILE A 62 -4.00 13.11 -4.99
N GLY A 63 -3.55 11.98 -5.56
CA GLY A 63 -2.33 11.31 -5.14
C GLY A 63 -1.09 12.21 -5.24
N VAL A 64 -0.94 12.94 -6.34
CA VAL A 64 0.14 13.92 -6.50
C VAL A 64 0.04 15.02 -5.44
N MET A 65 -1.13 15.59 -5.22
CA MET A 65 -1.33 16.66 -4.24
C MET A 65 -1.01 16.20 -2.81
N VAL A 66 -1.46 15.00 -2.45
CA VAL A 66 -1.17 14.40 -1.14
C VAL A 66 0.32 14.08 -1.02
N GLY A 67 0.94 13.47 -2.04
CA GLY A 67 2.35 13.09 -1.99
C GLY A 67 3.35 14.24 -1.88
N ILE A 68 2.99 15.44 -2.34
CA ILE A 68 3.81 16.64 -2.18
C ILE A 68 3.83 17.11 -0.71
N ILE A 69 2.81 16.76 0.09
CA ILE A 69 2.74 17.16 1.50
C ILE A 69 3.64 16.24 2.33
N PRO A 70 4.69 16.76 2.99
CA PRO A 70 5.55 15.94 3.84
C PRO A 70 4.77 15.25 4.96
N GLY A 71 5.08 13.98 5.21
CA GLY A 71 4.44 13.21 6.28
C GLY A 71 3.08 12.61 5.91
N THR A 72 2.65 12.72 4.65
CA THR A 72 1.47 12.02 4.14
C THR A 72 1.88 10.93 3.16
N GLY A 73 1.22 9.79 3.22
CA GLY A 73 1.59 8.60 2.44
C GLY A 73 0.51 8.11 1.50
N ALA A 74 0.77 6.93 0.97
CA ALA A 74 -0.11 6.29 0.00
C ALA A 74 -1.47 5.88 0.59
N SER A 75 -1.52 5.56 1.89
CA SER A 75 -2.75 5.18 2.59
C SER A 75 -3.75 6.32 2.61
N GLU A 76 -3.32 7.53 2.98
CA GLU A 76 -4.15 8.73 3.02
C GLU A 76 -4.66 9.09 1.64
N ALA A 77 -3.78 9.08 0.64
CA ALA A 77 -4.16 9.37 -0.74
C ALA A 77 -5.19 8.37 -1.28
N SER A 78 -5.01 7.08 -1.02
CA SER A 78 -5.96 6.03 -1.41
C SER A 78 -7.32 6.23 -0.77
N TRP A 79 -7.36 6.57 0.53
CA TRP A 79 -8.59 6.85 1.27
C TRP A 79 -9.34 8.07 0.73
N PHE A 80 -8.64 9.19 0.55
CA PHE A 80 -9.23 10.41 0.00
C PHE A 80 -9.78 10.17 -1.41
N SER A 81 -9.02 9.48 -2.23
CA SER A 81 -9.41 9.19 -3.61
C SER A 81 -10.60 8.24 -3.69
N TYR A 82 -10.61 7.18 -2.88
CA TYR A 82 -11.74 6.26 -2.81
C TYR A 82 -13.03 6.97 -2.39
N ASN A 83 -12.99 7.78 -1.33
CA ASN A 83 -14.16 8.51 -0.85
C ASN A 83 -14.63 9.56 -1.86
N THR A 84 -13.70 10.26 -2.50
CA THR A 84 -14.03 11.23 -3.54
C THR A 84 -14.68 10.55 -4.75
N ALA A 85 -14.12 9.41 -5.19
CA ALA A 85 -14.69 8.63 -6.27
C ALA A 85 -16.10 8.12 -5.93
N LYS A 86 -16.31 7.62 -4.70
CA LYS A 86 -17.62 7.18 -4.21
C LYS A 86 -18.66 8.30 -4.26
N ASN A 87 -18.28 9.50 -3.78
CA ASN A 87 -19.19 10.64 -3.75
C ASN A 87 -19.55 11.19 -5.14
N LEU A 88 -18.67 11.00 -6.13
CA LEU A 88 -18.85 11.47 -7.49
C LEU A 88 -19.32 10.39 -8.48
N SER A 89 -19.38 9.14 -8.02
CA SER A 89 -19.84 8.01 -8.83
C SER A 89 -21.34 8.08 -9.09
N ARG A 90 -21.75 7.52 -10.22
CA ARG A 90 -23.17 7.27 -10.53
C ARG A 90 -23.68 5.99 -9.86
N HIS A 91 -22.78 5.17 -9.32
CA HIS A 91 -23.05 3.87 -8.70
C HIS A 91 -22.38 3.76 -7.33
N PRO A 92 -22.69 4.69 -6.38
CA PRO A 92 -22.06 4.70 -5.06
C PRO A 92 -22.36 3.45 -4.23
N GLU A 93 -23.43 2.73 -4.56
CA GLU A 93 -23.85 1.47 -3.93
C GLU A 93 -22.90 0.31 -4.22
N GLU A 94 -22.14 0.35 -5.32
CA GLU A 94 -21.16 -0.68 -5.65
C GLU A 94 -19.90 -0.59 -4.76
N PHE A 95 -19.64 0.58 -4.15
CA PHE A 95 -18.46 0.77 -3.31
C PHE A 95 -18.56 -0.04 -2.01
N GLY A 96 -17.53 -0.83 -1.74
CA GLY A 96 -17.51 -1.85 -0.68
C GLY A 96 -18.00 -3.23 -1.13
N HIS A 97 -18.53 -3.35 -2.36
CA HIS A 97 -19.06 -4.59 -2.93
C HIS A 97 -18.39 -4.97 -4.27
N GLY A 98 -17.15 -4.53 -4.49
CA GLY A 98 -16.38 -4.87 -5.69
C GLY A 98 -16.43 -3.80 -6.78
N SER A 99 -16.59 -2.52 -6.43
CA SER A 99 -16.59 -1.41 -7.40
C SER A 99 -15.25 -1.30 -8.13
N VAL A 100 -15.28 -1.43 -9.45
CA VAL A 100 -14.10 -1.19 -10.31
C VAL A 100 -13.63 0.27 -10.24
N GLU A 101 -14.56 1.22 -10.08
CA GLU A 101 -14.25 2.64 -9.91
C GLU A 101 -13.51 2.89 -8.58
N GLY A 102 -13.95 2.23 -7.50
CA GLY A 102 -13.34 2.36 -6.18
C GLY A 102 -11.92 1.82 -6.14
N ILE A 103 -11.70 0.63 -6.72
CA ILE A 103 -10.37 0.02 -6.83
C ILE A 103 -9.46 0.91 -7.69
N ALA A 104 -9.93 1.31 -8.88
CA ALA A 104 -9.16 2.15 -9.79
C ALA A 104 -8.78 3.49 -9.15
N ALA A 105 -9.66 4.11 -8.37
CA ALA A 105 -9.39 5.35 -7.66
C ALA A 105 -8.31 5.18 -6.59
N ALA A 106 -8.45 4.19 -5.71
CA ALA A 106 -7.50 3.94 -4.63
C ALA A 106 -6.10 3.63 -5.16
N GLU A 107 -6.02 2.71 -6.14
CA GLU A 107 -4.75 2.27 -6.71
C GLU A 107 -4.07 3.36 -7.56
N SER A 108 -4.83 4.16 -8.30
CA SER A 108 -4.26 5.28 -9.07
C SER A 108 -3.65 6.34 -8.15
N ALA A 109 -4.29 6.64 -7.03
CA ALA A 109 -3.75 7.57 -6.05
C ALA A 109 -2.50 7.01 -5.37
N ASN A 110 -2.51 5.74 -4.98
CA ASN A 110 -1.38 5.03 -4.41
C ASN A 110 -0.14 5.12 -5.34
N ASN A 111 -0.32 4.81 -6.62
CA ASN A 111 0.76 4.91 -7.59
C ASN A 111 1.24 6.36 -7.81
N ALA A 112 0.33 7.32 -7.85
CA ALA A 112 0.68 8.73 -8.05
C ALA A 112 1.47 9.31 -6.87
N VAL A 113 1.14 8.94 -5.63
CA VAL A 113 1.89 9.32 -4.42
C VAL A 113 3.33 8.87 -4.52
N THR A 114 3.61 7.67 -4.99
CA THR A 114 4.97 7.10 -5.04
C THR A 114 5.95 8.01 -5.78
N GLY A 115 5.52 8.64 -6.87
CA GLY A 115 6.35 9.63 -7.57
C GLY A 115 6.38 10.99 -6.88
N ALA A 116 5.24 11.43 -6.33
CA ALA A 116 5.08 12.75 -5.75
C ALA A 116 5.83 12.93 -4.42
N THR A 117 5.91 11.90 -3.59
CA THR A 117 6.66 11.90 -2.31
C THR A 117 8.17 12.07 -2.49
N LEU A 118 8.69 11.82 -3.70
CA LEU A 118 10.08 12.09 -4.01
C LEU A 118 10.39 13.59 -4.06
N ILE A 119 9.41 14.43 -4.31
CA ILE A 119 9.60 15.88 -4.35
C ILE A 119 10.08 16.38 -2.98
N PRO A 120 9.32 16.25 -1.87
CA PRO A 120 9.80 16.67 -0.56
C PRO A 120 11.01 15.86 -0.07
N LEU A 121 11.09 14.57 -0.41
CA LEU A 121 12.25 13.74 -0.06
C LEU A 121 13.54 14.31 -0.63
N LEU A 122 13.59 14.54 -1.94
CA LEU A 122 14.82 14.90 -2.64
C LEU A 122 15.16 16.38 -2.48
N THR A 123 14.16 17.24 -2.28
CA THR A 123 14.38 18.69 -2.10
C THR A 123 14.63 19.11 -0.66
N LEU A 124 13.91 18.53 0.29
CA LEU A 124 13.91 18.91 1.70
C LEU A 124 14.50 17.83 2.63
N GLY A 125 14.70 16.61 2.15
CA GLY A 125 15.09 15.48 2.99
C GLY A 125 13.98 15.02 3.95
N ILE A 126 12.72 15.31 3.63
CA ILE A 126 11.58 14.96 4.50
C ILE A 126 10.80 13.85 3.83
N PRO A 127 10.82 12.61 4.39
CA PRO A 127 10.07 11.49 3.84
C PRO A 127 8.56 11.65 4.08
N GLY A 128 7.75 11.17 3.14
CA GLY A 128 6.30 11.14 3.27
C GLY A 128 5.81 10.00 4.16
N ASP A 129 6.43 8.84 4.07
CA ASP A 129 6.09 7.64 4.83
C ASP A 129 7.32 6.81 5.18
N GLY A 130 7.11 5.66 5.86
CA GLY A 130 8.19 4.77 6.29
C GLY A 130 9.00 4.19 5.13
N THR A 131 8.39 3.86 4.00
CA THR A 131 9.07 3.32 2.83
C THR A 131 10.00 4.38 2.22
N VAL A 132 9.52 5.60 2.12
CA VAL A 132 10.29 6.74 1.62
C VAL A 132 11.43 7.12 2.59
N ALA A 133 11.24 6.91 3.91
CA ALA A 133 12.31 7.09 4.91
C ALA A 133 13.46 6.08 4.74
N ILE A 134 13.12 4.83 4.39
CA ILE A 134 14.14 3.81 4.07
C ILE A 134 14.91 4.22 2.80
N MET A 135 14.22 4.73 1.78
CA MET A 135 14.85 5.25 0.57
C MET A 135 15.77 6.44 0.85
N LEU A 136 15.35 7.35 1.72
CA LEU A 136 16.22 8.46 2.20
C LEU A 136 17.50 7.92 2.82
N SER A 137 17.39 6.95 3.72
CA SER A 137 18.54 6.33 4.36
C SER A 137 19.49 5.66 3.35
N ALA A 138 18.93 4.99 2.35
CA ALA A 138 19.71 4.38 1.26
C ALA A 138 20.46 5.43 0.44
N LEU A 139 19.85 6.57 0.12
CA LEU A 139 20.50 7.68 -0.58
C LEU A 139 21.66 8.24 0.26
N MET A 140 21.43 8.49 1.55
CA MET A 140 22.44 9.05 2.46
C MET A 140 23.64 8.11 2.65
N ILE A 141 23.44 6.79 2.76
CA ILE A 141 24.52 5.80 2.85
C ILE A 141 25.39 5.80 1.58
N ASN A 142 24.78 6.10 0.43
CA ASN A 142 25.51 6.24 -0.84
C ASN A 142 26.11 7.64 -1.06
N GLY A 143 26.09 8.51 -0.04
CA GLY A 143 26.67 9.85 -0.10
C GLY A 143 25.80 10.90 -0.78
N LEU A 144 24.55 10.55 -1.14
CA LEU A 144 23.59 11.44 -1.80
C LEU A 144 22.77 12.17 -0.72
N ASN A 145 23.10 13.42 -0.48
CA ASN A 145 22.38 14.23 0.50
C ASN A 145 21.22 14.99 -0.17
N PRO A 146 19.97 14.83 0.32
CA PRO A 146 18.84 15.59 -0.18
C PRO A 146 19.06 17.09 -0.08
N GLY A 147 18.56 17.80 -1.06
CA GLY A 147 18.71 19.26 -1.15
C GLY A 147 18.95 19.74 -2.57
N LEU A 148 19.06 21.05 -2.75
CA LEU A 148 19.33 21.68 -4.05
C LEU A 148 20.63 21.19 -4.69
N SER A 149 21.64 20.88 -3.86
CA SER A 149 22.94 20.35 -4.34
C SER A 149 22.79 19.03 -5.09
N LEU A 150 21.85 18.18 -4.69
CA LEU A 150 21.60 16.90 -5.34
C LEU A 150 21.24 17.07 -6.83
N PHE A 151 20.51 18.12 -7.17
CA PHE A 151 20.13 18.42 -8.55
C PHE A 151 21.23 19.09 -9.39
N THR A 152 22.19 19.75 -8.73
CA THR A 152 23.26 20.47 -9.40
C THR A 152 24.54 19.66 -9.47
N THR A 153 24.87 18.91 -8.43
CA THR A 153 26.13 18.13 -8.33
C THR A 153 25.94 16.71 -8.80
N ASP A 154 24.81 16.07 -8.43
CA ASP A 154 24.55 14.65 -8.68
C ASP A 154 23.36 14.45 -9.66
N GLY A 155 23.18 15.41 -10.58
CA GLY A 155 22.06 15.44 -11.52
C GLY A 155 21.94 14.15 -12.36
N ASP A 156 23.04 13.57 -12.78
CA ASP A 156 23.05 12.31 -13.55
C ASP A 156 22.43 11.16 -12.76
N ILE A 157 22.72 11.08 -11.45
CA ILE A 157 22.13 10.06 -10.58
C ILE A 157 20.63 10.32 -10.40
N MET A 158 20.23 11.58 -10.29
CA MET A 158 18.81 11.95 -10.20
C MET A 158 18.03 11.54 -11.45
N TYR A 159 18.58 11.79 -12.64
CA TYR A 159 17.96 11.32 -13.90
C TYR A 159 17.90 9.80 -13.96
N ALA A 160 18.94 9.11 -13.49
CA ALA A 160 18.96 7.65 -13.43
C ALA A 160 17.86 7.10 -12.50
N ILE A 161 17.64 7.73 -11.33
CA ILE A 161 16.56 7.37 -10.40
C ILE A 161 15.19 7.57 -11.07
N MET A 162 14.96 8.71 -11.72
CA MET A 162 13.69 9.01 -12.40
C MET A 162 13.41 8.02 -13.54
N LEU A 163 14.40 7.72 -14.37
CA LEU A 163 14.28 6.70 -15.42
C LEU A 163 14.08 5.30 -14.84
N GLY A 164 14.76 4.98 -13.75
CA GLY A 164 14.60 3.73 -13.03
C GLY A 164 13.16 3.55 -12.54
N LEU A 165 12.52 4.59 -12.02
CA LEU A 165 11.11 4.54 -11.60
C LEU A 165 10.16 4.27 -12.77
N ILE A 166 10.43 4.84 -13.95
CA ILE A 166 9.64 4.54 -15.15
C ILE A 166 9.77 3.06 -15.51
N LEU A 167 10.99 2.52 -15.49
CA LEU A 167 11.25 1.11 -15.76
C LEU A 167 10.58 0.20 -14.72
N VAL A 168 10.66 0.54 -13.43
CA VAL A 168 9.98 -0.20 -12.34
C VAL A 168 8.48 -0.25 -12.58
N ASN A 169 7.84 0.88 -12.93
CA ASN A 169 6.41 0.90 -13.22
C ASN A 169 6.06 0.04 -14.45
N LEU A 170 6.90 0.03 -15.48
CA LEU A 170 6.70 -0.84 -16.64
C LEU A 170 6.81 -2.32 -16.27
N PHE A 171 7.82 -2.70 -15.49
CA PHE A 171 7.95 -4.07 -14.98
C PHE A 171 6.81 -4.46 -14.05
N MET A 172 6.34 -3.55 -13.20
CA MET A 172 5.19 -3.77 -12.33
C MET A 172 3.92 -4.06 -13.13
N LEU A 173 3.68 -3.32 -14.23
CA LEU A 173 2.56 -3.58 -15.14
C LEU A 173 2.66 -4.97 -15.77
N LEU A 174 3.86 -5.37 -16.25
CA LEU A 174 4.08 -6.69 -16.82
C LEU A 174 3.87 -7.81 -15.79
N GLN A 175 4.47 -7.66 -14.61
CA GLN A 175 4.30 -8.62 -13.52
C GLN A 175 2.83 -8.72 -13.08
N GLY A 176 2.14 -7.59 -12.92
CA GLY A 176 0.71 -7.57 -12.59
C GLY A 176 -0.09 -8.40 -13.59
N LYS A 177 0.13 -8.19 -14.88
CA LYS A 177 -0.58 -8.95 -15.94
C LYS A 177 -0.37 -10.47 -15.86
N PHE A 178 0.84 -10.92 -15.57
CA PHE A 178 1.17 -12.34 -15.55
C PHE A 178 0.95 -13.02 -14.20
N LEU A 179 1.18 -12.29 -13.10
CA LEU A 179 1.15 -12.83 -11.75
C LEU A 179 -0.20 -12.68 -11.04
N THR A 180 -1.10 -11.83 -11.55
CA THR A 180 -2.42 -11.60 -10.92
C THR A 180 -3.18 -12.92 -10.72
N THR A 181 -3.18 -13.81 -11.71
CA THR A 181 -3.85 -15.12 -11.60
C THR A 181 -3.22 -16.01 -10.53
N LEU A 182 -1.90 -15.93 -10.35
CA LEU A 182 -1.19 -16.66 -9.30
C LEU A 182 -1.54 -16.11 -7.93
N PHE A 183 -1.51 -14.79 -7.76
CA PHE A 183 -1.88 -14.14 -6.51
C PHE A 183 -3.36 -14.35 -6.15
N ALA A 184 -4.26 -14.33 -7.14
CA ALA A 184 -5.66 -14.66 -6.93
C ALA A 184 -5.86 -16.06 -6.35
N LYS A 185 -5.06 -17.05 -6.77
CA LYS A 185 -5.09 -18.40 -6.19
C LYS A 185 -4.64 -18.40 -4.72
N VAL A 186 -3.64 -17.58 -4.36
CA VAL A 186 -3.18 -17.45 -2.97
C VAL A 186 -4.27 -16.81 -2.10
N VAL A 187 -4.93 -15.77 -2.61
CA VAL A 187 -6.05 -15.11 -1.88
C VAL A 187 -7.26 -16.04 -1.74
N SER A 188 -7.40 -17.01 -2.63
CA SER A 188 -8.48 -18.03 -2.58
C SER A 188 -8.24 -19.13 -1.54
N ILE A 189 -7.10 -19.13 -0.85
CA ILE A 189 -6.83 -20.10 0.23
C ILE A 189 -7.86 -19.86 1.36
N PRO A 190 -8.52 -20.95 1.85
CA PRO A 190 -9.48 -20.83 2.92
C PRO A 190 -8.89 -20.11 4.13
N GLN A 191 -9.65 -19.20 4.71
CA GLN A 191 -9.19 -18.40 5.86
C GLN A 191 -8.78 -19.26 7.07
N GLU A 192 -9.31 -20.49 7.14
CA GLU A 192 -8.96 -21.48 8.16
C GLU A 192 -7.48 -21.86 8.14
N ILE A 193 -6.88 -21.88 6.95
CA ILE A 193 -5.47 -22.18 6.75
C ILE A 193 -4.66 -20.89 6.80
N LEU A 194 -5.18 -19.83 6.19
CA LEU A 194 -4.46 -18.56 6.07
C LEU A 194 -4.29 -17.87 7.43
N THR A 195 -5.33 -17.86 8.27
CA THR A 195 -5.30 -17.18 9.58
C THR A 195 -4.19 -17.70 10.50
N PRO A 196 -4.04 -19.01 10.75
CA PRO A 196 -2.93 -19.50 11.58
C PRO A 196 -1.55 -19.18 10.99
N ILE A 197 -1.41 -19.22 9.67
CA ILE A 197 -0.14 -18.91 8.99
C ILE A 197 0.21 -17.44 9.22
N ILE A 198 -0.74 -16.51 9.07
CA ILE A 198 -0.52 -15.09 9.31
C ILE A 198 -0.14 -14.84 10.77
N VAL A 199 -0.81 -15.49 11.74
CA VAL A 199 -0.47 -15.38 13.17
C VAL A 199 0.99 -15.79 13.42
N ILE A 200 1.41 -16.92 12.87
CA ILE A 200 2.80 -17.37 12.99
C ILE A 200 3.78 -16.34 12.42
N PHE A 201 3.48 -15.79 11.24
CA PHE A 201 4.31 -14.75 10.63
C PHE A 201 4.31 -13.43 11.41
N CYS A 202 3.18 -13.04 12.04
CA CYS A 202 3.15 -11.88 12.92
C CYS A 202 4.09 -12.05 14.13
N PHE A 203 4.06 -13.20 14.77
CA PHE A 203 4.94 -13.46 15.91
C PHE A 203 6.41 -13.61 15.49
N ALA A 204 6.67 -14.32 14.40
CA ALA A 204 8.02 -14.41 13.85
C ALA A 204 8.56 -13.04 13.43
N GLY A 205 7.72 -12.21 12.79
CA GLY A 205 8.06 -10.85 12.42
C GLY A 205 8.36 -9.96 13.62
N ALA A 206 7.49 -9.96 14.62
CA ALA A 206 7.69 -9.20 15.85
C ALA A 206 8.99 -9.59 16.58
N TYR A 207 9.31 -10.88 16.62
CA TYR A 207 10.58 -11.36 17.17
C TYR A 207 11.79 -10.91 16.35
N SER A 208 11.69 -10.98 15.02
CA SER A 208 12.82 -10.72 14.11
C SER A 208 13.25 -9.24 14.05
N VAL A 209 12.42 -8.30 14.51
CA VAL A 209 12.76 -6.87 14.49
C VAL A 209 13.97 -6.58 15.37
N ASN A 210 13.98 -7.10 16.60
CA ASN A 210 15.05 -6.86 17.59
C ASN A 210 15.58 -8.16 18.23
N GLU A 211 15.21 -9.32 17.70
CA GLU A 211 15.54 -10.65 18.24
C GLU A 211 15.17 -10.82 19.73
N ASN A 212 14.05 -10.20 20.15
CA ASN A 212 13.66 -10.13 21.56
C ASN A 212 12.23 -10.63 21.77
N TYR A 213 12.03 -11.54 22.72
CA TYR A 213 10.69 -12.01 23.11
C TYR A 213 9.81 -10.94 23.75
N PHE A 214 10.40 -9.88 24.31
CA PHE A 214 9.65 -8.75 24.84
C PHE A 214 8.79 -8.10 23.74
N ASP A 215 9.31 -8.00 22.53
CA ASP A 215 8.63 -7.41 21.37
C ASP A 215 7.41 -8.23 20.93
N VAL A 216 7.50 -9.55 21.05
CA VAL A 216 6.34 -10.44 20.84
C VAL A 216 5.25 -10.17 21.90
N GLY A 217 5.67 -9.96 23.15
CA GLY A 217 4.76 -9.57 24.25
C GLY A 217 4.09 -8.20 23.99
N VAL A 218 4.84 -7.23 23.49
CA VAL A 218 4.31 -5.91 23.11
C VAL A 218 3.27 -6.05 21.99
N ALA A 219 3.56 -6.81 20.94
CA ALA A 219 2.60 -7.05 19.85
C ALA A 219 1.31 -7.75 20.32
N LEU A 220 1.34 -8.52 21.39
CA LEU A 220 0.16 -9.16 21.99
C LEU A 220 -0.68 -8.21 22.85
N ILE A 221 -0.07 -7.16 23.40
CA ILE A 221 -0.73 -6.19 24.27
C ILE A 221 -1.44 -5.12 23.47
N PHE A 222 -0.87 -4.75 22.32
CA PHE A 222 -1.42 -3.76 21.38
C PHE A 222 -2.37 -4.40 20.37
#